data_7a12a700b25af9a514a3a0ea2c62a714
#
_entry.id   7a12a700b25af9a514a3a0ea2c62a714
#
_cell.length_a   1.000
_cell.length_b   1.000
_cell.length_c   1.000
_cell.angle_alpha   90.00
_cell.angle_beta   90.00
_cell.angle_gamma   90.00
#
_symmetry.space_group_name_H-M   'P 1'
#
loop_
_entity.id
_entity.type
_entity.pdbx_description
1 polymer ?
#
loop_
_entity_poly.entity_id
_entity_poly.type
_entity_poly.pdbx_seq_one_letter_code
_entity_poly.pdbx_strand_id
1 'polypeptide(L)'
;AKLRAARYLWAHIVKAYNPSCDCKCKMNIHAETSEWNKTVYDPNVNMLRTQTETMSAVLGGVDSFTVHPFDDTFECHPSDVAERVARNQQLLLKEESHFAKIVDVAGGSYYIEELTQNKLPGNYSWKLRNREDISKH
;
A
#
# COMPACT_ATOMS: atom_id res chain seq x y z
N ALA A 1 -4.08 0.26 -6.73
CA ALA A 1 -3.55 0.57 -8.06
C ALA A 1 -2.10 1.08 -7.98
N LYS A 2 -1.80 2.24 -7.32
CA LYS A 2 -0.46 2.86 -7.29
C LYS A 2 0.64 1.90 -6.83
N LEU A 3 0.47 1.23 -5.70
CA LEU A 3 1.47 0.30 -5.14
C LEU A 3 1.66 -0.94 -6.03
N ARG A 4 0.57 -1.46 -6.61
CA ARG A 4 0.64 -2.57 -7.58
C ARG A 4 1.42 -2.17 -8.83
N ALA A 5 1.11 -1.01 -9.42
CA ALA A 5 1.85 -0.49 -10.57
C ALA A 5 3.34 -0.25 -10.27
N ALA A 6 3.66 0.25 -9.07
CA ALA A 6 5.05 0.46 -8.65
C ALA A 6 5.86 -0.85 -8.64
N ARG A 7 5.29 -1.95 -8.15
CA ARG A 7 5.96 -3.28 -8.19
C ARG A 7 6.23 -3.75 -9.61
N TYR A 8 5.28 -3.57 -10.53
CA TYR A 8 5.48 -3.91 -11.95
C TYR A 8 6.60 -3.09 -12.58
N LEU A 9 6.56 -1.76 -12.38
CA LEU A 9 7.58 -0.86 -12.93
C LEU A 9 8.96 -1.17 -12.38
N TRP A 10 9.06 -1.41 -11.08
CA TRP A 10 10.32 -1.80 -10.44
C TRP A 10 10.90 -3.08 -11.05
N ALA A 11 10.09 -4.12 -11.15
CA ALA A 11 10.53 -5.39 -11.72
C ALA A 11 11.04 -5.23 -13.15
N HIS A 12 10.37 -4.42 -13.98
CA HIS A 12 10.81 -4.13 -15.35
C HIS A 12 12.13 -3.37 -15.41
N ILE A 13 12.29 -2.34 -14.58
CA ILE A 13 13.51 -1.54 -14.51
C ILE A 13 14.68 -2.42 -14.08
N VAL A 14 14.52 -3.19 -13.01
CA VAL A 14 15.60 -4.02 -12.47
C VAL A 14 15.99 -5.13 -13.48
N LYS A 15 15.02 -5.74 -14.17
CA LYS A 15 15.32 -6.74 -15.22
C LYS A 15 16.16 -6.17 -16.36
N ALA A 16 16.01 -4.90 -16.69
CA ALA A 16 16.82 -4.26 -17.74
C ALA A 16 18.33 -4.21 -17.40
N TYR A 17 18.66 -4.27 -16.11
CA TYR A 17 20.06 -4.33 -15.64
C TYR A 17 20.63 -5.76 -15.51
N ASN A 18 19.90 -6.78 -16.00
CA ASN A 18 20.31 -8.20 -15.97
C ASN A 18 20.82 -8.65 -14.57
N PRO A 19 19.98 -8.62 -13.54
CA PRO A 19 20.39 -9.01 -12.20
C PRO A 19 20.75 -10.49 -12.14
N SER A 20 21.74 -10.85 -11.32
CA SER A 20 22.21 -12.23 -11.12
C SER A 20 21.16 -13.14 -10.46
N CYS A 21 20.05 -12.59 -9.94
CA CYS A 21 18.98 -13.31 -9.27
C CYS A 21 17.66 -12.57 -9.46
N ASP A 22 16.61 -13.30 -9.78
CA ASP A 22 15.23 -12.76 -9.90
C ASP A 22 14.67 -12.21 -8.55
N CYS A 23 15.23 -12.63 -7.43
CA CYS A 23 14.89 -12.10 -6.12
C CYS A 23 15.09 -10.58 -6.00
N LYS A 24 16.05 -10.01 -6.75
CA LYS A 24 16.31 -8.55 -6.79
C LYS A 24 15.21 -7.77 -7.50
N CYS A 25 14.36 -8.42 -8.29
CA CYS A 25 13.22 -7.80 -8.96
C CYS A 25 12.04 -7.56 -8.02
N LYS A 26 12.05 -8.16 -6.83
CA LYS A 26 11.01 -7.97 -5.82
C LYS A 26 11.21 -6.64 -5.09
N MET A 27 10.22 -5.76 -5.18
CA MET A 27 10.22 -4.48 -4.46
C MET A 27 9.63 -4.68 -3.06
N ASN A 28 10.36 -4.28 -2.02
CA ASN A 28 9.82 -4.14 -0.68
C ASN A 28 9.27 -2.73 -0.50
N ILE A 29 8.02 -2.64 -0.05
CA ILE A 29 7.33 -1.37 0.14
C ILE A 29 7.03 -1.20 1.62
N HIS A 30 7.65 -0.19 2.23
CA HIS A 30 7.24 0.34 3.52
C HIS A 30 6.34 1.56 3.28
N ALA A 31 5.23 1.65 4.00
CA ALA A 31 4.35 2.80 3.96
C ALA A 31 4.09 3.34 5.37
N GLU A 32 3.75 4.60 5.46
CA GLU A 32 3.40 5.27 6.71
C GLU A 32 2.20 6.19 6.47
N THR A 33 1.48 6.52 7.54
CA THR A 33 0.38 7.48 7.47
C THR A 33 0.91 8.88 7.17
N SER A 34 0.15 9.65 6.38
CA SER A 34 0.53 10.99 5.93
C SER A 34 0.18 12.04 6.97
N GLU A 35 1.04 13.02 7.15
CA GLU A 35 0.78 14.21 7.96
C GLU A 35 -0.05 15.26 7.19
N TRP A 36 0.02 15.25 5.85
CA TRP A 36 -0.57 16.27 4.97
C TRP A 36 -2.09 16.40 5.04
N ASN A 37 -2.79 15.36 5.41
CA ASN A 37 -4.25 15.33 5.49
C ASN A 37 -4.80 15.49 6.90
N LYS A 38 -3.93 15.71 7.88
CA LYS A 38 -4.34 15.93 9.27
C LYS A 38 -4.79 17.38 9.49
N THR A 39 -5.66 17.58 10.46
CA THR A 39 -6.14 18.90 10.84
C THR A 39 -6.07 19.11 12.34
N VAL A 40 -5.76 20.33 12.74
CA VAL A 40 -5.78 20.76 14.16
C VAL A 40 -7.17 21.19 14.63
N TYR A 41 -8.09 21.51 13.70
CA TYR A 41 -9.44 22.00 14.05
C TYR A 41 -10.33 20.92 14.63
N ASP A 42 -10.14 19.67 14.22
CA ASP A 42 -10.82 18.51 14.76
C ASP A 42 -9.85 17.31 14.79
N PRO A 43 -9.02 17.24 15.84
CA PRO A 43 -7.99 16.22 15.95
C PRO A 43 -8.57 14.79 16.03
N ASN A 44 -9.74 14.61 16.62
CA ASN A 44 -10.35 13.29 16.77
C ASN A 44 -10.72 12.65 15.42
N VAL A 45 -11.08 13.44 14.42
CA VAL A 45 -11.37 12.95 13.06
C VAL A 45 -10.09 12.43 12.38
N ASN A 46 -8.90 12.83 12.81
CA ASN A 46 -7.65 12.28 12.31
C ASN A 46 -7.53 10.77 12.57
N MET A 47 -8.15 10.23 13.62
CA MET A 47 -8.23 8.77 13.86
C MET A 47 -8.88 8.03 12.69
N LEU A 48 -9.97 8.59 12.14
CA LEU A 48 -10.67 8.01 10.99
C LEU A 48 -9.81 8.09 9.72
N ARG A 49 -9.07 9.19 9.55
CA ARG A 49 -8.15 9.36 8.42
C ARG A 49 -7.02 8.34 8.49
N THR A 50 -6.35 8.19 9.63
CA THR A 50 -5.29 7.19 9.81
C THR A 50 -5.79 5.78 9.59
N GLN A 51 -7.00 5.46 10.03
CA GLN A 51 -7.62 4.14 9.80
C GLN A 51 -7.84 3.85 8.31
N THR A 52 -8.37 4.82 7.56
CA THR A 52 -8.61 4.64 6.12
C THR A 52 -7.31 4.57 5.31
N GLU A 53 -6.28 5.32 5.70
CA GLU A 53 -4.93 5.23 5.12
C GLU A 53 -4.31 3.87 5.36
N THR A 54 -4.36 3.37 6.60
CA THR A 54 -3.84 2.05 6.98
C THR A 54 -4.55 0.96 6.18
N MET A 55 -5.88 1.00 6.12
CA MET A 55 -6.68 0.07 5.31
C MET A 55 -6.28 0.13 3.83
N SER A 56 -6.11 1.32 3.27
CA SER A 56 -5.70 1.51 1.88
C SER A 56 -4.32 0.92 1.59
N ALA A 57 -3.37 1.07 2.50
CA ALA A 57 -2.03 0.52 2.37
C ALA A 57 -2.03 -1.01 2.44
N VAL A 58 -2.77 -1.59 3.39
CA VAL A 58 -2.91 -3.05 3.53
C VAL A 58 -3.56 -3.65 2.28
N LEU A 59 -4.66 -3.07 1.78
CA LEU A 59 -5.29 -3.49 0.52
C LEU A 59 -4.36 -3.31 -0.69
N GLY A 60 -3.45 -2.34 -0.64
CA GLY A 60 -2.43 -2.12 -1.67
C GLY A 60 -1.28 -3.10 -1.64
N GLY A 61 -1.20 -3.96 -0.61
CA GLY A 61 -0.19 -5.01 -0.49
C GLY A 61 1.19 -4.48 -0.13
N VAL A 62 1.31 -3.58 0.86
CA VAL A 62 2.61 -3.17 1.42
C VAL A 62 3.23 -4.29 2.25
N ASP A 63 4.57 -4.33 2.33
CA ASP A 63 5.29 -5.34 3.10
C ASP A 63 5.38 -4.96 4.59
N SER A 64 5.40 -3.67 4.88
CA SER A 64 5.39 -3.15 6.25
C SER A 64 4.68 -1.81 6.31
N PHE A 65 4.15 -1.46 7.47
CA PHE A 65 3.38 -0.24 7.66
C PHE A 65 3.62 0.38 9.05
N THR A 66 3.72 1.71 9.10
CA THR A 66 3.77 2.49 10.34
C THR A 66 2.56 3.42 10.42
N VAL A 67 1.84 3.34 11.52
CA VAL A 67 0.74 4.27 11.84
C VAL A 67 1.25 5.29 12.84
N HIS A 68 1.28 6.56 12.43
CA HIS A 68 1.56 7.66 13.33
C HIS A 68 0.34 7.97 14.19
N PRO A 69 0.53 8.38 15.45
CA PRO A 69 -0.54 8.86 16.30
C PRO A 69 -1.34 9.99 15.64
N PHE A 70 -2.63 10.08 15.90
CA PHE A 70 -3.49 11.05 15.23
C PHE A 70 -3.21 12.51 15.66
N ASP A 71 -2.53 12.72 16.78
CA ASP A 71 -2.14 14.00 17.35
C ASP A 71 -0.67 14.40 17.10
N ASP A 72 0.11 13.53 16.45
CA ASP A 72 1.55 13.70 16.21
C ASP A 72 1.90 14.98 15.43
N THR A 73 0.97 15.49 14.60
CA THR A 73 1.19 16.70 13.79
C THR A 73 1.11 18.02 14.55
N PHE A 74 0.55 18.04 15.75
CA PHE A 74 0.32 19.28 16.50
C PHE A 74 0.69 19.19 18.00
N GLU A 75 0.98 17.99 18.50
CA GLU A 75 1.49 17.77 19.85
C GLU A 75 2.98 17.43 19.78
N CYS A 76 3.79 18.07 20.63
CA CYS A 76 5.24 17.76 20.72
C CYS A 76 5.49 16.31 21.18
N HIS A 77 4.56 15.77 21.95
CA HIS A 77 4.56 14.37 22.39
C HIS A 77 3.15 13.81 22.23
N PRO A 78 2.97 12.76 21.44
CA PRO A 78 1.68 12.11 21.28
C PRO A 78 1.11 11.67 22.63
N SER A 79 -0.20 11.74 22.77
CA SER A 79 -0.86 11.23 23.98
C SER A 79 -0.83 9.71 24.05
N ASP A 80 -0.79 9.14 25.25
CA ASP A 80 -0.85 7.68 25.47
C ASP A 80 -2.05 7.03 24.76
N VAL A 81 -3.16 7.79 24.68
CA VAL A 81 -4.36 7.34 23.96
C VAL A 81 -4.10 7.27 22.46
N ALA A 82 -3.45 8.27 21.88
CA ALA A 82 -3.16 8.31 20.45
C ALA A 82 -2.19 7.20 20.02
N GLU A 83 -1.16 6.95 20.80
CA GLU A 83 -0.24 5.82 20.57
C GLU A 83 -0.94 4.47 20.65
N ARG A 84 -1.78 4.30 21.65
CA ARG A 84 -2.59 3.08 21.80
C ARG A 84 -3.56 2.88 20.65
N VAL A 85 -4.21 3.95 20.18
CA VAL A 85 -5.12 3.90 19.02
C VAL A 85 -4.34 3.53 17.76
N ALA A 86 -3.20 4.17 17.49
CA ALA A 86 -2.36 3.88 16.33
C ALA A 86 -1.95 2.41 16.25
N ARG A 87 -1.57 1.81 17.38
CA ARG A 87 -1.24 0.38 17.45
C ARG A 87 -2.49 -0.50 17.26
N ASN A 88 -3.60 -0.16 17.91
CA ASN A 88 -4.81 -0.98 17.87
C ASN A 88 -5.51 -0.94 16.51
N GLN A 89 -5.40 0.13 15.73
CA GLN A 89 -5.90 0.20 14.36
C GLN A 89 -5.34 -0.93 13.48
N GLN A 90 -4.06 -1.23 13.62
CA GLN A 90 -3.42 -2.33 12.87
C GLN A 90 -3.93 -3.70 13.34
N LEU A 91 -4.14 -3.88 14.64
CA LEU A 91 -4.70 -5.11 15.21
C LEU A 91 -6.14 -5.34 14.76
N LEU A 92 -6.96 -4.28 14.72
CA LEU A 92 -8.34 -4.34 14.20
C LEU A 92 -8.38 -4.83 12.76
N LEU A 93 -7.50 -4.30 11.89
CA LEU A 93 -7.45 -4.73 10.50
C LEU A 93 -6.98 -6.18 10.35
N LYS A 94 -6.07 -6.63 11.20
CA LYS A 94 -5.56 -7.99 11.18
C LYS A 94 -6.56 -9.00 11.75
N GLU A 95 -7.06 -8.75 12.96
CA GLU A 95 -7.81 -9.75 13.73
C GLU A 95 -9.33 -9.70 13.46
N GLU A 96 -9.91 -8.50 13.33
CA GLU A 96 -11.35 -8.34 13.16
C GLU A 96 -11.75 -8.21 11.69
N SER A 97 -11.01 -7.45 10.89
CA SER A 97 -11.28 -7.30 9.45
C SER A 97 -10.67 -8.44 8.61
N HIS A 98 -9.86 -9.28 9.20
CA HIS A 98 -9.28 -10.48 8.61
C HIS A 98 -8.47 -10.25 7.31
N PHE A 99 -7.92 -9.07 7.10
CA PHE A 99 -7.17 -8.77 5.88
C PHE A 99 -5.90 -9.62 5.73
N ALA A 100 -5.37 -10.16 6.82
CA ALA A 100 -4.23 -11.08 6.78
C ALA A 100 -4.58 -12.47 6.21
N LYS A 101 -5.86 -12.82 6.07
CA LYS A 101 -6.30 -14.14 5.56
C LYS A 101 -6.27 -14.26 4.04
N ILE A 102 -6.17 -13.14 3.32
CA ILE A 102 -6.22 -13.07 1.86
C ILE A 102 -4.94 -12.42 1.36
N VAL A 103 -4.23 -13.09 0.45
CA VAL A 103 -2.94 -12.61 -0.08
C VAL A 103 -3.09 -11.36 -0.95
N ASP A 104 -4.14 -11.29 -1.77
CA ASP A 104 -4.43 -10.14 -2.64
C ASP A 104 -5.92 -9.85 -2.65
N VAL A 105 -6.36 -9.02 -1.72
CA VAL A 105 -7.78 -8.63 -1.55
C VAL A 105 -8.31 -7.89 -2.77
N ALA A 106 -7.46 -7.14 -3.47
CA ALA A 106 -7.83 -6.34 -4.64
C ALA A 106 -7.64 -7.09 -5.97
N GLY A 107 -7.16 -8.33 -5.93
CA GLY A 107 -6.93 -9.17 -7.10
C GLY A 107 -8.22 -9.48 -7.85
N GLY A 108 -8.23 -9.29 -9.17
CA GLY A 108 -9.39 -9.54 -10.02
C GLY A 108 -10.48 -8.47 -9.99
N SER A 109 -10.34 -7.41 -9.20
CA SER A 109 -11.22 -6.25 -9.27
C SER A 109 -11.00 -5.51 -10.59
N TYR A 110 -12.00 -5.47 -11.48
CA TYR A 110 -11.92 -4.80 -12.79
C TYR A 110 -11.44 -3.34 -12.66
N TYR A 111 -11.97 -2.60 -11.71
CA TYR A 111 -11.60 -1.22 -11.47
C TYR A 111 -10.14 -1.05 -11.03
N ILE A 112 -9.68 -1.85 -10.10
CA ILE A 112 -8.30 -1.79 -9.59
C ILE A 112 -7.31 -2.23 -10.66
N GLU A 113 -7.64 -3.27 -11.42
CA GLU A 113 -6.78 -3.76 -12.50
C GLU A 113 -6.66 -2.71 -13.63
N GLU A 114 -7.77 -2.11 -14.05
CA GLU A 114 -7.78 -1.05 -15.04
C GLU A 114 -6.98 0.18 -14.58
N LEU A 115 -7.20 0.65 -13.35
CA LEU A 115 -6.42 1.75 -12.78
C LEU A 115 -4.93 1.42 -12.66
N THR A 116 -4.58 0.17 -12.40
CA THR A 116 -3.18 -0.26 -12.35
C THR A 116 -2.55 -0.18 -13.74
N GLN A 117 -3.25 -0.68 -14.76
CA GLN A 117 -2.80 -0.60 -16.15
C GLN A 117 -2.64 0.83 -16.65
N ASN A 118 -3.58 1.72 -16.33
CA ASN A 118 -3.53 3.13 -16.72
C ASN A 118 -2.37 3.91 -16.07
N LYS A 119 -1.81 3.41 -14.97
CA LYS A 119 -0.62 4.00 -14.33
C LYS A 119 0.70 3.48 -14.91
N LEU A 120 0.65 2.46 -15.75
CA LEU A 120 1.82 1.95 -16.45
C LEU A 120 2.03 2.75 -17.75
N PRO A 121 3.30 3.05 -18.14
CA PRO A 121 3.59 3.65 -19.44
C PRO A 121 3.00 2.81 -20.58
N GLY A 122 2.53 3.47 -21.64
CA GLY A 122 1.77 2.84 -22.74
C GLY A 122 2.38 1.54 -23.31
N ASN A 123 3.71 1.42 -23.29
CA ASN A 123 4.41 0.22 -23.75
C ASN A 123 4.27 -1.01 -22.82
N TYR A 124 3.78 -0.84 -21.61
CA TYR A 124 3.58 -1.94 -20.65
C TYR A 124 2.12 -2.35 -20.52
N SER A 125 1.19 -1.46 -20.84
CA SER A 125 -0.24 -1.72 -20.67
C SER A 125 -0.77 -2.83 -21.59
N TRP A 126 -0.22 -3.00 -22.78
CA TRP A 126 -0.63 -4.04 -23.71
C TRP A 126 -0.07 -5.43 -23.37
N LYS A 127 1.12 -5.49 -22.75
CA LYS A 127 1.74 -6.77 -22.31
C LYS A 127 0.99 -7.43 -21.16
N LEU A 128 0.35 -6.62 -20.30
CA LEU A 128 -0.48 -7.13 -19.21
C LEU A 128 -1.85 -7.64 -19.69
N ARG A 129 -2.31 -7.18 -20.86
CA ARG A 129 -3.57 -7.59 -21.47
C ARG A 129 -3.50 -8.99 -22.08
N ASN A 130 -2.33 -9.39 -22.56
CA ASN A 130 -2.11 -10.71 -23.18
C ASN A 130 -1.44 -11.63 -22.15
N ARG A 131 -2.25 -12.23 -21.25
CA ARG A 131 -1.78 -13.20 -20.24
C ARG A 131 -1.09 -14.43 -20.83
N GLU A 132 -1.26 -14.70 -22.11
CA GLU A 132 -0.67 -15.85 -22.79
C GLU A 132 0.85 -15.77 -22.97
N ASP A 133 1.43 -14.56 -22.92
CA ASP A 133 2.88 -14.37 -23.08
C ASP A 133 3.68 -14.52 -21.77
N ILE A 134 3.03 -14.49 -20.62
CA ILE A 134 3.70 -14.58 -19.31
C ILE A 134 3.97 -16.04 -18.90
N SER A 135 3.30 -17.00 -19.53
CA SER A 135 3.44 -18.42 -19.21
C SER A 135 4.54 -19.15 -20.01
N LYS A 136 5.27 -18.45 -20.90
CA LYS A 136 6.26 -19.06 -21.80
C LYS A 136 7.73 -18.70 -21.51
N HIS A 137 8.01 -18.07 -20.33
CA HIS A 137 9.40 -17.82 -19.93
C HIS A 137 9.64 -18.21 -18.47
#